data_dd172a2a5945fc639c2bdd96dbe92158
#
_entry.id   dd172a2a5945fc639c2bdd96dbe92158
#
_cell.length_a   1.000
_cell.length_b   1.000
_cell.length_c   1.000
_cell.angle_alpha   90.00
_cell.angle_beta   90.00
_cell.angle_gamma   90.00
#
_symmetry.space_group_name_H-M   'P 1'
#
loop_
_entity.id
_entity.type
_entity.pdbx_description
1 polymer ?
#
loop_
_entity_poly.entity_id
_entity_poly.type
_entity_poly.pdbx_seq_one_letter_code
_entity_poly.pdbx_strand_id
1 'polypeptide(L)'
;VASLVGSEMCIRDRLYGLTMPSERPNHRLQELWHPLGVVGCITAFNFPMAVFAWNFCLSAVCGNSIIWKPSPHSNECAKGIKKAWDEISGEFSDLIQIIEGGNEEAVLICEDKRISLVSATGSTQMGKELAPIVSARLGKLLLELGGNNAAIVCPSADLDLTIKGIAFSACGTTGQRCTSLRRLFVHKDIYDDCVERLEKCFCLLYTSPSPRD
;
A
#
# COMPACT_ATOMS: atom_id res chain seq x y z
N VAL A 1 5.28 10.49 -8.98
CA VAL A 1 3.86 10.74 -9.30
C VAL A 1 3.61 10.48 -10.80
N ALA A 2 4.37 11.11 -11.71
CA ALA A 2 4.16 10.93 -13.16
C ALA A 2 4.29 9.47 -13.65
N SER A 3 5.16 8.65 -13.03
CA SER A 3 5.31 7.24 -13.42
C SER A 3 4.12 6.37 -12.97
N LEU A 4 3.51 6.69 -11.82
CA LEU A 4 2.31 5.99 -11.33
C LEU A 4 1.12 6.28 -12.26
N VAL A 5 0.86 7.54 -12.59
CA VAL A 5 -0.21 7.92 -13.53
C VAL A 5 -0.03 7.25 -14.90
N GLY A 6 1.20 7.11 -15.38
CA GLY A 6 1.48 6.38 -16.61
C GLY A 6 1.11 4.89 -16.53
N SER A 7 1.37 4.22 -15.39
CA SER A 7 1.00 2.82 -15.18
C SER A 7 -0.50 2.62 -15.15
N GLU A 8 -1.24 3.50 -14.49
CA GLU A 8 -2.69 3.41 -14.40
C GLU A 8 -3.38 3.70 -15.74
N MET A 9 -2.86 4.61 -16.53
CA MET A 9 -3.35 4.80 -17.91
C MET A 9 -3.19 3.52 -18.74
N CYS A 10 -2.05 2.83 -18.62
CA CYS A 10 -1.85 1.53 -19.28
C CYS A 10 -2.82 0.44 -18.77
N ILE A 11 -3.22 0.49 -17.50
CA ILE A 11 -4.22 -0.43 -16.94
C ILE A 11 -5.58 -0.14 -17.56
N ARG A 12 -6.01 1.11 -17.60
CA ARG A 12 -7.29 1.52 -18.20
C ARG A 12 -7.40 1.06 -19.65
N ASP A 13 -6.37 1.21 -20.43
CA ASP A 13 -6.36 0.83 -21.86
C ASP A 13 -6.52 -0.69 -22.08
N ARG A 14 -6.40 -1.50 -21.01
CA ARG A 14 -6.61 -2.95 -21.02
C ARG A 14 -7.95 -3.39 -20.46
N LEU A 15 -8.80 -2.46 -19.99
CA LEU A 15 -10.12 -2.76 -19.43
C LEU A 15 -11.21 -2.77 -20.53
N TYR A 16 -10.95 -3.42 -21.66
CA TYR A 16 -11.88 -3.45 -22.78
C TYR A 16 -12.81 -4.66 -22.79
N GLY A 17 -12.55 -5.69 -21.97
CA GLY A 17 -13.32 -6.93 -21.92
C GLY A 17 -13.21 -7.80 -23.19
N LEU A 18 -13.74 -9.00 -23.15
CA LEU A 18 -13.71 -9.94 -24.25
C LEU A 18 -15.11 -10.12 -24.86
N THR A 19 -15.17 -10.36 -26.17
CA THR A 19 -16.37 -10.83 -26.83
C THR A 19 -16.16 -12.29 -27.19
N MET A 20 -17.08 -13.17 -26.77
CA MET A 20 -16.98 -14.62 -26.93
C MET A 20 -18.18 -15.15 -27.71
N PRO A 21 -18.03 -16.26 -28.46
CA PRO A 21 -19.17 -16.94 -29.06
C PRO A 21 -20.07 -17.50 -27.96
N SER A 22 -21.39 -17.50 -28.23
CA SER A 22 -22.40 -18.13 -27.38
C SER A 22 -22.73 -19.51 -27.90
N GLU A 23 -23.03 -20.45 -27.01
CA GLU A 23 -23.59 -21.76 -27.33
C GLU A 23 -25.04 -21.69 -27.84
N ARG A 24 -25.68 -20.52 -27.68
CA ARG A 24 -27.07 -20.31 -28.13
C ARG A 24 -27.12 -19.50 -29.41
N PRO A 25 -27.90 -19.89 -30.42
CA PRO A 25 -28.07 -19.09 -31.63
C PRO A 25 -28.67 -17.72 -31.31
N ASN A 26 -28.24 -16.69 -32.04
CA ASN A 26 -28.67 -15.31 -31.87
C ASN A 26 -28.34 -14.66 -30.50
N HIS A 27 -27.37 -15.20 -29.76
CA HIS A 27 -26.86 -14.62 -28.53
C HIS A 27 -25.42 -14.17 -28.69
N ARG A 28 -25.06 -13.12 -27.94
CA ARG A 28 -23.70 -12.56 -27.82
C ARG A 28 -23.26 -12.57 -26.38
N LEU A 29 -22.08 -13.10 -26.11
CA LEU A 29 -21.41 -13.01 -24.82
C LEU A 29 -20.37 -11.91 -24.86
N GLN A 30 -20.37 -11.06 -23.85
CA GLN A 30 -19.41 -9.97 -23.74
C GLN A 30 -19.08 -9.70 -22.27
N GLU A 31 -17.80 -9.54 -21.97
CA GLU A 31 -17.32 -8.96 -20.72
C GLU A 31 -17.43 -7.45 -20.78
N LEU A 32 -17.93 -6.84 -19.70
CA LEU A 32 -17.96 -5.40 -19.50
C LEU A 32 -17.39 -5.09 -18.12
N TRP A 33 -16.47 -4.14 -18.08
CA TRP A 33 -15.91 -3.63 -16.83
C TRP A 33 -16.73 -2.42 -16.37
N HIS A 34 -17.23 -2.48 -15.14
CA HIS A 34 -18.01 -1.42 -14.53
C HIS A 34 -17.29 -0.89 -13.28
N PRO A 35 -17.41 0.42 -12.98
CA PRO A 35 -16.95 0.97 -11.72
C PRO A 35 -17.53 0.23 -10.52
N LEU A 36 -16.77 0.13 -9.44
CA LEU A 36 -17.25 -0.41 -8.16
C LEU A 36 -18.13 0.60 -7.41
N GLY A 37 -17.98 1.89 -7.69
CA GLY A 37 -18.63 2.99 -7.00
C GLY A 37 -17.72 3.62 -5.96
N VAL A 38 -18.03 3.51 -4.67
CA VAL A 38 -17.22 4.07 -3.60
C VAL A 38 -16.23 3.05 -3.08
N VAL A 39 -14.96 3.47 -2.98
CA VAL A 39 -13.86 2.70 -2.40
C VAL A 39 -13.45 3.32 -1.07
N GLY A 40 -13.39 2.54 -0.01
CA GLY A 40 -12.81 2.94 1.28
C GLY A 40 -11.30 2.68 1.28
N CYS A 41 -10.51 3.67 1.63
CA CYS A 41 -9.06 3.57 1.72
C CYS A 41 -8.58 3.92 3.13
N ILE A 42 -7.99 2.97 3.83
CA ILE A 42 -7.42 3.15 5.17
C ILE A 42 -5.91 3.03 5.03
N THR A 43 -5.15 4.08 5.42
CA THR A 43 -3.70 4.11 5.21
C THR A 43 -2.93 4.25 6.50
N ALA A 44 -1.73 3.63 6.52
CA ALA A 44 -0.77 3.74 7.61
C ALA A 44 0.07 5.03 7.51
N PHE A 45 0.81 5.33 8.59
CA PHE A 45 1.57 6.58 8.74
C PHE A 45 2.89 6.61 7.95
N ASN A 46 3.47 5.45 7.65
CA ASN A 46 4.85 5.33 7.15
C ASN A 46 5.04 5.79 5.70
N PHE A 47 3.97 5.72 4.89
CA PHE A 47 3.92 6.25 3.52
C PHE A 47 2.64 7.07 3.33
N PRO A 48 2.56 8.25 3.93
CA PRO A 48 1.30 9.00 4.06
C PRO A 48 0.70 9.46 2.73
N MET A 49 1.52 9.61 1.70
CA MET A 49 1.07 10.00 0.36
C MET A 49 1.04 8.80 -0.60
N ALA A 50 2.07 7.98 -0.62
CA ALA A 50 2.27 6.98 -1.68
C ALA A 50 1.17 5.91 -1.68
N VAL A 51 0.79 5.39 -0.51
CA VAL A 51 -0.25 4.36 -0.39
C VAL A 51 -1.62 4.91 -0.78
N PHE A 52 -1.92 6.15 -0.40
CA PHE A 52 -3.14 6.83 -0.85
C PHE A 52 -3.13 7.03 -2.36
N ALA A 53 -2.03 7.57 -2.91
CA ALA A 53 -1.91 7.83 -4.36
C ALA A 53 -2.13 6.54 -5.17
N TRP A 54 -1.61 5.42 -4.76
CA TRP A 54 -1.87 4.11 -5.35
C TRP A 54 -3.36 3.81 -5.46
N ASN A 55 -4.03 3.87 -4.31
CA ASN A 55 -5.46 3.55 -4.24
C ASN A 55 -6.30 4.53 -5.04
N PHE A 56 -6.00 5.82 -4.93
CA PHE A 56 -6.74 6.87 -5.61
C PHE A 56 -6.59 6.80 -7.13
N CYS A 57 -5.37 6.70 -7.63
CA CYS A 57 -5.15 6.68 -9.08
C CYS A 57 -5.82 5.46 -9.73
N LEU A 58 -5.73 4.28 -9.11
CA LEU A 58 -6.44 3.08 -9.59
C LEU A 58 -7.96 3.24 -9.51
N SER A 59 -8.46 3.82 -8.42
CA SER A 59 -9.90 4.07 -8.25
C SER A 59 -10.43 5.04 -9.30
N ALA A 60 -9.76 6.18 -9.46
CA ALA A 60 -10.19 7.25 -10.37
C ALA A 60 -10.16 6.81 -11.83
N VAL A 61 -9.09 6.14 -12.28
CA VAL A 61 -8.97 5.67 -13.67
C VAL A 61 -10.03 4.62 -14.02
N CYS A 62 -10.53 3.90 -13.02
CA CYS A 62 -11.62 2.93 -13.15
C CYS A 62 -13.02 3.54 -12.87
N GLY A 63 -13.13 4.87 -12.73
CA GLY A 63 -14.40 5.56 -12.53
C GLY A 63 -14.98 5.46 -11.13
N ASN A 64 -14.15 5.26 -10.10
CA ASN A 64 -14.59 5.16 -8.71
C ASN A 64 -14.22 6.42 -7.92
N SER A 65 -15.03 6.75 -6.91
CA SER A 65 -14.67 7.72 -5.87
C SER A 65 -14.03 7.04 -4.68
N ILE A 66 -13.32 7.81 -3.84
CA ILE A 66 -12.61 7.28 -2.70
C ILE A 66 -12.94 8.03 -1.40
N ILE A 67 -13.23 7.28 -0.35
CA ILE A 67 -13.27 7.77 1.02
C ILE A 67 -11.96 7.36 1.69
N TRP A 68 -11.14 8.33 2.04
CA TRP A 68 -9.83 8.11 2.60
C TRP A 68 -9.79 8.40 4.09
N LYS A 69 -9.42 7.40 4.87
CA LYS A 69 -9.09 7.53 6.29
C LYS A 69 -7.57 7.39 6.47
N PRO A 70 -6.84 8.49 6.59
CA PRO A 70 -5.40 8.47 6.89
C PRO A 70 -5.14 7.97 8.32
N SER A 71 -3.90 7.60 8.60
CA SER A 71 -3.45 7.46 9.99
C SER A 71 -3.57 8.80 10.71
N PRO A 72 -3.95 8.84 12.00
CA PRO A 72 -3.96 10.09 12.78
C PRO A 72 -2.63 10.85 12.74
N HIS A 73 -1.50 10.13 12.63
CA HIS A 73 -0.16 10.73 12.53
C HIS A 73 0.13 11.39 11.16
N SER A 74 -0.74 11.26 10.18
CA SER A 74 -0.55 11.78 8.82
C SER A 74 -1.71 12.65 8.32
N ASN A 75 -2.59 13.11 9.21
CA ASN A 75 -3.74 13.93 8.84
C ASN A 75 -3.34 15.21 8.11
N GLU A 76 -2.28 15.90 8.53
CA GLU A 76 -1.83 17.12 7.86
C GLU A 76 -1.33 16.85 6.43
N CYS A 77 -0.68 15.72 6.20
CA CYS A 77 -0.32 15.29 4.86
C CYS A 77 -1.58 15.05 4.00
N ALA A 78 -2.59 14.41 4.57
CA ALA A 78 -3.84 14.15 3.87
C ALA A 78 -4.59 15.45 3.50
N LYS A 79 -4.67 16.40 4.41
CA LYS A 79 -5.25 17.74 4.16
C LYS A 79 -4.50 18.47 3.05
N GLY A 80 -3.16 18.41 3.06
CA GLY A 80 -2.33 19.01 2.02
C GLY A 80 -2.60 18.41 0.64
N ILE A 81 -2.74 17.08 0.56
CA ILE A 81 -3.07 16.37 -0.69
C ILE A 81 -4.48 16.76 -1.17
N LYS A 82 -5.45 16.77 -0.27
CA LYS A 82 -6.84 17.16 -0.61
C LYS A 82 -6.90 18.59 -1.12
N LYS A 83 -6.22 19.51 -0.46
CA LYS A 83 -6.13 20.90 -0.90
C LYS A 83 -5.53 21.01 -2.31
N ALA A 84 -4.41 20.33 -2.57
CA ALA A 84 -3.80 20.31 -3.90
C ALA A 84 -4.72 19.69 -4.96
N TRP A 85 -5.49 18.67 -4.59
CA TRP A 85 -6.49 18.08 -5.46
C TRP A 85 -7.61 19.08 -5.78
N ASP A 86 -8.16 19.76 -4.80
CA ASP A 86 -9.24 20.72 -4.97
C ASP A 86 -8.87 21.90 -5.88
N GLU A 87 -7.60 22.32 -5.84
CA GLU A 87 -7.09 23.40 -6.69
C GLU A 87 -7.05 23.04 -8.19
N ILE A 88 -6.96 21.74 -8.52
CA ILE A 88 -6.76 21.30 -9.92
C ILE A 88 -7.91 20.48 -10.49
N SER A 89 -8.80 19.95 -9.64
CA SER A 89 -9.78 18.95 -10.05
C SER A 89 -11.09 19.52 -10.57
N GLY A 90 -11.39 20.80 -10.32
CA GLY A 90 -12.63 21.43 -10.75
C GLY A 90 -13.88 20.68 -10.25
N GLU A 91 -14.71 20.22 -11.17
CA GLU A 91 -15.93 19.46 -10.86
C GLU A 91 -15.68 18.07 -10.23
N PHE A 92 -14.45 17.56 -10.28
CA PHE A 92 -14.07 16.26 -9.73
C PHE A 92 -13.54 16.32 -8.29
N SER A 93 -13.65 17.46 -7.61
CA SER A 93 -13.14 17.62 -6.24
C SER A 93 -13.73 16.59 -5.27
N ASP A 94 -14.98 16.20 -5.45
CA ASP A 94 -15.68 15.23 -4.62
C ASP A 94 -15.26 13.76 -4.81
N LEU A 95 -14.39 13.48 -5.78
CA LEU A 95 -13.83 12.11 -5.92
C LEU A 95 -13.00 11.69 -4.71
N ILE A 96 -12.46 12.65 -3.94
CA ILE A 96 -11.71 12.38 -2.71
C ILE A 96 -12.46 12.99 -1.52
N GLN A 97 -12.86 12.13 -0.59
CA GLN A 97 -13.39 12.54 0.70
C GLN A 97 -12.49 12.02 1.82
N ILE A 98 -12.15 12.86 2.81
CA ILE A 98 -11.31 12.48 3.94
C ILE A 98 -12.16 12.33 5.19
N ILE A 99 -11.92 11.24 5.93
CA ILE A 99 -12.42 11.02 7.28
C ILE A 99 -11.25 10.96 8.23
N GLU A 100 -11.11 11.98 9.08
CA GLU A 100 -10.10 11.99 10.13
C GLU A 100 -10.60 11.15 11.32
N GLY A 101 -9.70 10.41 11.95
CA GLY A 101 -10.04 9.62 13.13
C GLY A 101 -9.16 8.38 13.32
N GLY A 102 -9.56 7.55 14.27
CA GLY A 102 -8.85 6.36 14.72
C GLY A 102 -9.45 5.05 14.20
N ASN A 103 -9.56 4.09 15.11
CA ASN A 103 -10.10 2.77 14.79
C ASN A 103 -11.62 2.80 14.60
N GLU A 104 -12.33 3.66 15.31
CA GLU A 104 -13.79 3.77 15.21
C GLU A 104 -14.21 4.16 13.79
N GLU A 105 -13.57 5.16 13.19
CA GLU A 105 -13.85 5.60 11.83
C GLU A 105 -13.44 4.54 10.79
N ALA A 106 -12.40 3.76 11.07
CA ALA A 106 -12.05 2.62 10.23
C ALA A 106 -13.14 1.54 10.24
N VAL A 107 -13.73 1.27 11.40
CA VAL A 107 -14.86 0.34 11.56
C VAL A 107 -16.09 0.87 10.81
N LEU A 108 -16.44 2.15 10.95
CA LEU A 108 -17.56 2.76 10.22
C LEU A 108 -17.42 2.60 8.70
N ILE A 109 -16.22 2.81 8.15
CA ILE A 109 -15.94 2.57 6.72
C ILE A 109 -16.16 1.10 6.36
N CYS A 110 -15.73 0.18 7.22
CA CYS A 110 -15.88 -1.25 6.97
C CYS A 110 -17.34 -1.74 7.05
N GLU A 111 -18.15 -1.14 7.89
CA GLU A 111 -19.58 -1.47 8.08
C GLU A 111 -20.46 -0.92 6.97
N ASP A 112 -20.10 0.20 6.36
CA ASP A 112 -20.93 0.89 5.38
C ASP A 112 -21.09 0.08 4.09
N LYS A 113 -22.32 -0.38 3.84
CA LYS A 113 -22.67 -1.20 2.66
C LYS A 113 -22.52 -0.48 1.33
N ARG A 114 -22.47 0.86 1.32
CA ARG A 114 -22.26 1.68 0.12
C ARG A 114 -20.81 1.61 -0.36
N ILE A 115 -19.88 1.24 0.53
CA ILE A 115 -18.46 1.08 0.20
C ILE A 115 -18.24 -0.33 -0.35
N SER A 116 -18.07 -0.42 -1.66
CA SER A 116 -17.98 -1.70 -2.38
C SER A 116 -16.68 -2.45 -2.14
N LEU A 117 -15.60 -1.71 -1.94
CA LEU A 117 -14.25 -2.24 -1.66
C LEU A 117 -13.63 -1.45 -0.52
N VAL A 118 -13.07 -2.14 0.46
CA VAL A 118 -12.19 -1.54 1.47
C VAL A 118 -10.75 -1.98 1.17
N SER A 119 -9.86 -1.03 0.93
CA SER A 119 -8.41 -1.24 0.86
C SER A 119 -7.77 -0.70 2.13
N ALA A 120 -7.20 -1.57 2.95
CA ALA A 120 -6.64 -1.20 4.24
C ALA A 120 -5.18 -1.62 4.36
N THR A 121 -4.33 -0.63 4.63
CA THR A 121 -2.89 -0.81 4.88
C THR A 121 -2.59 -0.47 6.33
N GLY A 122 -2.01 -1.40 7.08
CA GLY A 122 -1.69 -1.19 8.48
C GLY A 122 -1.12 -2.42 9.18
N SER A 123 -1.39 -2.54 10.48
CA SER A 123 -0.91 -3.67 11.27
C SER A 123 -1.70 -4.95 10.97
N THR A 124 -1.06 -6.10 11.21
CA THR A 124 -1.74 -7.41 11.13
C THR A 124 -2.93 -7.48 12.10
N GLN A 125 -2.84 -6.83 13.26
CA GLN A 125 -3.92 -6.76 14.23
C GLN A 125 -5.12 -6.00 13.66
N MET A 126 -4.92 -4.83 13.07
CA MET A 126 -5.98 -4.08 12.37
C MET A 126 -6.65 -4.95 11.30
N GLY A 127 -5.86 -5.65 10.48
CA GLY A 127 -6.41 -6.53 9.45
C GLY A 127 -7.31 -7.63 10.02
N LYS A 128 -6.93 -8.24 11.15
CA LYS A 128 -7.74 -9.23 11.85
C LYS A 128 -9.04 -8.66 12.43
N GLU A 129 -9.03 -7.40 12.83
CA GLU A 129 -10.22 -6.72 13.35
C GLU A 129 -11.19 -6.30 12.24
N LEU A 130 -10.66 -5.77 11.13
CA LEU A 130 -11.50 -5.26 10.05
C LEU A 130 -12.02 -6.34 9.10
N ALA A 131 -11.27 -7.42 8.88
CA ALA A 131 -11.64 -8.46 7.94
C ALA A 131 -13.00 -9.13 8.25
N PRO A 132 -13.32 -9.51 9.49
CA PRO A 132 -14.63 -10.08 9.81
C PRO A 132 -15.80 -9.13 9.51
N ILE A 133 -15.61 -7.83 9.74
CA ILE A 133 -16.64 -6.80 9.53
C ILE A 133 -17.03 -6.71 8.05
N VAL A 134 -16.01 -6.58 7.18
CA VAL A 134 -16.25 -6.49 5.74
C VAL A 134 -16.80 -7.80 5.19
N SER A 135 -16.26 -8.94 5.66
CA SER A 135 -16.72 -10.27 5.22
C SER A 135 -18.15 -10.56 5.63
N ALA A 136 -18.60 -10.10 6.81
CA ALA A 136 -19.96 -10.31 7.28
C ALA A 136 -21.03 -9.68 6.36
N ARG A 137 -20.67 -8.61 5.65
CA ARG A 137 -21.55 -7.97 4.66
C ARG A 137 -21.26 -8.41 3.21
N LEU A 138 -20.40 -9.41 3.00
CA LEU A 138 -19.94 -9.89 1.69
C LEU A 138 -19.26 -8.79 0.86
N GLY A 139 -18.63 -7.81 1.53
CA GLY A 139 -17.88 -6.73 0.90
C GLY A 139 -16.53 -7.21 0.38
N LYS A 140 -15.97 -6.48 -0.57
CA LYS A 140 -14.60 -6.73 -1.06
C LYS A 140 -13.57 -6.12 -0.12
N LEU A 141 -12.49 -6.85 0.15
CA LEU A 141 -11.44 -6.41 1.06
C LEU A 141 -10.06 -6.69 0.45
N LEU A 142 -9.20 -5.68 0.49
CA LEU A 142 -7.78 -5.78 0.17
C LEU A 142 -7.00 -5.36 1.41
N LEU A 143 -6.11 -6.24 1.89
CA LEU A 143 -5.31 -6.00 3.08
C LEU A 143 -3.83 -6.01 2.73
N GLU A 144 -3.16 -4.89 3.01
CA GLU A 144 -1.71 -4.74 2.97
C GLU A 144 -1.19 -4.58 4.40
N LEU A 145 -0.61 -5.65 4.94
CA LEU A 145 -0.31 -5.76 6.37
C LEU A 145 1.20 -5.83 6.63
N GLY A 146 1.55 -5.83 7.90
CA GLY A 146 2.93 -6.01 8.36
C GLY A 146 3.47 -7.40 8.06
N GLY A 147 4.79 -7.51 8.08
CA GLY A 147 5.51 -8.77 7.86
C GLY A 147 6.63 -8.98 8.87
N ASN A 148 7.12 -10.21 8.94
CA ASN A 148 8.33 -10.59 9.67
C ASN A 148 9.36 -11.14 8.67
N ASN A 149 9.82 -10.25 7.81
CA ASN A 149 10.59 -10.59 6.61
C ASN A 149 11.97 -11.13 6.96
N ALA A 150 12.45 -12.06 6.15
CA ALA A 150 13.74 -12.72 6.36
C ALA A 150 14.60 -12.67 5.10
N ALA A 151 15.93 -12.66 5.30
CA ALA A 151 16.90 -12.92 4.27
C ALA A 151 17.77 -14.11 4.67
N ILE A 152 18.24 -14.87 3.68
CA ILE A 152 19.14 -16.00 3.85
C ILE A 152 20.40 -15.69 3.05
N VAL A 153 21.56 -15.76 3.69
CA VAL A 153 22.87 -15.53 3.06
C VAL A 153 23.62 -16.84 2.97
N CYS A 154 23.82 -17.31 1.75
CA CYS A 154 24.54 -18.53 1.42
C CYS A 154 26.03 -18.24 1.19
N PRO A 155 26.94 -19.25 1.29
CA PRO A 155 28.38 -19.06 1.06
C PRO A 155 28.75 -18.51 -0.32
N SER A 156 27.90 -18.74 -1.31
CA SER A 156 28.05 -18.22 -2.68
C SER A 156 27.57 -16.78 -2.89
N ALA A 157 27.10 -16.11 -1.84
CA ALA A 157 26.60 -14.73 -1.96
C ALA A 157 27.78 -13.76 -2.16
N ASP A 158 27.57 -12.74 -3.00
CA ASP A 158 28.42 -11.56 -3.05
C ASP A 158 28.16 -10.73 -1.78
N LEU A 159 29.08 -10.81 -0.82
CA LEU A 159 28.92 -10.13 0.48
C LEU A 159 28.92 -8.60 0.36
N ASP A 160 29.67 -8.02 -0.57
CA ASP A 160 29.73 -6.56 -0.72
C ASP A 160 28.37 -5.98 -1.17
N LEU A 161 27.70 -6.67 -2.08
CA LEU A 161 26.33 -6.32 -2.50
C LEU A 161 25.32 -6.67 -1.40
N THR A 162 25.45 -7.84 -0.80
CA THR A 162 24.51 -8.37 0.20
C THR A 162 24.43 -7.50 1.44
N ILE A 163 25.59 -7.07 2.00
CA ILE A 163 25.63 -6.20 3.19
C ILE A 163 24.93 -4.88 2.95
N LYS A 164 25.14 -4.24 1.80
CA LYS A 164 24.42 -3.00 1.43
C LYS A 164 22.92 -3.22 1.32
N GLY A 165 22.51 -4.33 0.70
CA GLY A 165 21.10 -4.71 0.57
C GLY A 165 20.44 -4.98 1.92
N ILE A 166 21.12 -5.68 2.84
CA ILE A 166 20.65 -5.94 4.21
C ILE A 166 20.48 -4.64 4.98
N ALA A 167 21.50 -3.77 4.99
CA ALA A 167 21.46 -2.50 5.68
C ALA A 167 20.31 -1.62 5.18
N PHE A 168 20.17 -1.48 3.86
CA PHE A 168 19.03 -0.76 3.27
C PHE A 168 17.66 -1.36 3.65
N SER A 169 17.54 -2.68 3.59
CA SER A 169 16.30 -3.38 3.89
C SER A 169 15.90 -3.30 5.36
N ALA A 170 16.88 -3.26 6.27
CA ALA A 170 16.63 -3.17 7.69
C ALA A 170 16.35 -1.74 8.15
N CYS A 171 17.12 -0.75 7.65
CA CYS A 171 17.11 0.62 8.14
C CYS A 171 16.30 1.60 7.28
N GLY A 172 15.99 1.23 6.03
CA GLY A 172 15.23 2.08 5.12
C GLY A 172 13.89 2.51 5.73
N THR A 173 13.56 3.81 5.65
CA THR A 173 12.38 4.41 6.30
C THR A 173 12.36 4.15 7.82
N THR A 174 13.52 4.24 8.46
CA THR A 174 13.70 3.99 9.90
C THR A 174 13.21 2.59 10.33
N GLY A 175 13.33 1.59 9.43
CA GLY A 175 12.82 0.23 9.67
C GLY A 175 11.29 0.13 9.74
N GLN A 176 10.55 1.12 9.28
CA GLN A 176 9.09 1.21 9.40
C GLN A 176 8.35 0.79 8.15
N ARG A 177 8.91 -0.12 7.35
CA ARG A 177 8.21 -0.69 6.18
C ARG A 177 7.58 -2.04 6.52
N CYS A 178 6.49 -2.37 5.84
CA CYS A 178 5.95 -3.73 5.84
C CYS A 178 6.98 -4.76 5.34
N THR A 179 7.90 -4.32 4.47
CA THR A 179 8.99 -5.12 3.88
C THR A 179 10.32 -5.00 4.62
N SER A 180 10.42 -4.28 5.75
CA SER A 180 11.68 -4.17 6.51
C SER A 180 12.20 -5.55 6.90
N LEU A 181 13.51 -5.76 6.70
CA LEU A 181 14.18 -6.99 7.11
C LEU A 181 14.18 -7.09 8.64
N ARG A 182 13.65 -8.20 9.18
CA ARG A 182 13.51 -8.45 10.62
C ARG A 182 14.39 -9.60 11.09
N ARG A 183 14.68 -10.55 10.19
CA ARG A 183 15.43 -11.76 10.50
C ARG A 183 16.47 -12.01 9.42
N LEU A 184 17.69 -12.27 9.84
CA LEU A 184 18.81 -12.61 8.97
C LEU A 184 19.33 -14.00 9.33
N PHE A 185 19.36 -14.90 8.36
CA PHE A 185 19.93 -16.23 8.49
C PHE A 185 21.21 -16.28 7.67
N VAL A 186 22.34 -16.51 8.33
CA VAL A 186 23.66 -16.55 7.69
C VAL A 186 24.22 -17.94 7.80
N HIS A 187 24.77 -18.48 6.69
CA HIS A 187 25.46 -19.75 6.72
C HIS A 187 26.67 -19.67 7.65
N LYS A 188 26.92 -20.73 8.42
CA LYS A 188 27.95 -20.77 9.46
C LYS A 188 29.36 -20.42 8.97
N ASP A 189 29.70 -20.82 7.74
CA ASP A 189 31.06 -20.65 7.18
C ASP A 189 31.40 -19.18 6.84
N ILE A 190 30.37 -18.31 6.74
CA ILE A 190 30.53 -16.88 6.41
C ILE A 190 29.95 -15.99 7.51
N TYR A 191 29.54 -16.57 8.63
CA TYR A 191 28.83 -15.86 9.69
C TYR A 191 29.67 -14.70 10.26
N ASP A 192 30.90 -14.96 10.67
CA ASP A 192 31.75 -13.97 11.34
C ASP A 192 32.11 -12.82 10.40
N ASP A 193 32.47 -13.10 9.13
CA ASP A 193 32.73 -12.07 8.11
C ASP A 193 31.48 -11.23 7.82
N CYS A 194 30.32 -11.87 7.73
CA CYS A 194 29.05 -11.17 7.52
C CYS A 194 28.72 -10.23 8.68
N VAL A 195 28.87 -10.68 9.92
CA VAL A 195 28.61 -9.87 11.12
C VAL A 195 29.56 -8.68 11.20
N GLU A 196 30.88 -8.90 11.03
CA GLU A 196 31.89 -7.83 11.05
C GLU A 196 31.58 -6.72 10.03
N ARG A 197 31.21 -7.11 8.80
CA ARG A 197 30.83 -6.16 7.74
C ARG A 197 29.56 -5.41 8.04
N LEU A 198 28.55 -6.07 8.62
CA LEU A 198 27.30 -5.43 9.04
C LEU A 198 27.54 -4.42 10.15
N GLU A 199 28.34 -4.76 11.17
CA GLU A 199 28.70 -3.84 12.25
C GLU A 199 29.36 -2.58 11.69
N LYS A 200 30.34 -2.71 10.81
CA LYS A 200 30.98 -1.57 10.14
C LYS A 200 29.97 -0.73 9.36
N CYS A 201 29.06 -1.38 8.63
CA CYS A 201 28.03 -0.70 7.84
C CYS A 201 27.04 0.06 8.73
N PHE A 202 26.57 -0.53 9.82
CA PHE A 202 25.63 0.12 10.74
C PHE A 202 26.28 1.25 11.53
N CYS A 203 27.56 1.13 11.91
CA CYS A 203 28.30 2.24 12.54
C CYS A 203 28.34 3.50 11.67
N LEU A 204 28.38 3.37 10.35
CA LEU A 204 28.33 4.51 9.44
C LEU A 204 26.97 5.22 9.41
N LEU A 205 25.89 4.52 9.76
CA LEU A 205 24.53 5.10 9.81
C LEU A 205 24.28 5.93 11.09
N TYR A 206 25.14 5.76 12.10
CA TYR A 206 25.00 6.42 13.40
C TYR A 206 25.56 7.85 13.44
N THR A 207 26.19 8.32 12.38
CA THR A 207 26.94 9.58 12.36
C THR A 207 26.12 10.80 11.96
N SER A 208 24.84 10.64 11.65
CA SER A 208 23.94 11.76 11.36
C SER A 208 23.16 12.12 12.64
N PRO A 209 23.28 13.34 13.18
CA PRO A 209 22.51 13.75 14.33
C PRO A 209 21.02 13.62 14.00
N SER A 210 20.29 12.91 14.84
CA SER A 210 18.83 12.83 14.73
C SER A 210 18.25 14.21 15.01
N PRO A 211 17.27 14.68 14.21
CA PRO A 211 16.56 15.93 14.53
C PRO A 211 15.76 15.87 15.83
N ARG A 212 15.82 14.77 16.55
CA ARG A 212 15.10 14.52 17.82
C ARG A 212 16.00 14.47 19.05
N ASP A 213 17.33 14.66 18.89
CA ASP A 213 18.30 14.72 20.00
C ASP A 213 18.55 16.16 20.44
#